data_0496af374525f337a5856982431bc9d5
#
_entry.id   0496af374525f337a5856982431bc9d5
#
_cell.length_a   1.000
_cell.length_b   1.000
_cell.length_c   1.000
_cell.angle_alpha   90.00
_cell.angle_beta   90.00
_cell.angle_gamma   90.00
#
_symmetry.space_group_name_H-M   'P 1'
#
loop_
_entity.id
_entity.type
_entity.pdbx_description
1 polymer ?
#
loop_
_entity_poly.entity_id
_entity_poly.type
_entity_poly.pdbx_seq_one_letter_code
_entity_poly.pdbx_strand_id
1 'polypeptide(L)'
;MAARLPTSFIGSFLARSTSRQTCQFTRNATRWSSQQLSGTSIRAYSSDAAPAPAPLYAKLKGDLKVAMRAKDAPRLVVLRAVLAAVLNASKTSQPIETDAQLVALLRKTARASQEAADQFRAAGRGDLVEKEESQIRVLEEYVAGSGVQSVDEAELKDMVQAVQSELAAEGVDAKMGEVMKKLLGPGGRLDGKDVEKTVVARIVKEVMSTKA
;
A
#
# COMPACT_ATOMS: atom_id res chain seq x y z
N MET A 1 -20.58 -61.21 -23.52
CA MET A 1 -20.02 -60.62 -24.76
C MET A 1 -18.78 -59.83 -24.40
N ALA A 2 -17.64 -60.37 -24.83
CA ALA A 2 -16.33 -59.79 -24.51
C ALA A 2 -15.92 -58.81 -25.62
N ALA A 3 -15.48 -57.62 -25.28
CA ALA A 3 -14.89 -56.69 -26.24
C ALA A 3 -13.51 -56.23 -25.76
N ARG A 4 -12.57 -56.60 -26.53
CA ARG A 4 -11.13 -56.56 -26.54
C ARG A 4 -10.55 -55.13 -26.43
N LEU A 5 -9.45 -55.04 -25.68
CA LEU A 5 -8.46 -53.95 -25.71
C LEU A 5 -7.55 -54.09 -26.93
N PRO A 6 -7.07 -53.05 -27.57
CA PRO A 6 -5.89 -53.11 -28.42
C PRO A 6 -4.63 -52.63 -27.71
N THR A 7 -3.62 -53.43 -27.90
CA THR A 7 -2.22 -53.31 -27.47
C THR A 7 -1.43 -52.27 -28.24
N SER A 8 -0.41 -51.74 -27.55
CA SER A 8 0.94 -51.38 -27.99
C SER A 8 1.14 -50.29 -29.03
N PHE A 9 1.80 -49.25 -28.59
CA PHE A 9 2.75 -48.52 -29.42
C PHE A 9 4.08 -48.34 -28.67
N ILE A 10 5.05 -49.12 -29.07
CA ILE A 10 6.47 -48.99 -28.71
C ILE A 10 7.06 -47.95 -29.65
N GLY A 11 7.46 -46.81 -29.13
CA GLY A 11 8.12 -45.73 -29.86
C GLY A 11 9.51 -45.46 -29.32
N SER A 12 10.47 -46.00 -29.96
CA SER A 12 11.91 -45.73 -30.11
C SER A 12 12.53 -44.62 -29.24
N PHE A 13 13.42 -45.03 -28.35
CA PHE A 13 14.48 -44.26 -27.74
C PHE A 13 15.49 -43.81 -28.80
N LEU A 14 15.56 -42.52 -29.11
CA LEU A 14 16.68 -41.92 -29.80
C LEU A 14 17.61 -41.27 -28.74
N ALA A 15 18.72 -41.96 -28.53
CA ALA A 15 19.86 -41.49 -27.77
C ALA A 15 20.44 -40.23 -28.43
N ARG A 16 20.34 -39.07 -27.77
CA ARG A 16 21.05 -37.85 -28.15
C ARG A 16 22.38 -37.81 -27.42
N SER A 17 23.44 -37.97 -28.18
CA SER A 17 24.84 -37.89 -27.77
C SER A 17 25.11 -36.50 -27.18
N THR A 18 25.57 -36.45 -25.92
CA THR A 18 26.13 -35.30 -25.29
C THR A 18 27.57 -35.05 -25.77
N SER A 19 27.75 -34.12 -26.70
CA SER A 19 29.08 -33.64 -27.03
C SER A 19 29.55 -32.68 -25.91
N ARG A 20 30.50 -33.19 -25.12
CA ARG A 20 31.28 -32.34 -24.17
C ARG A 20 32.17 -31.40 -24.97
N GLN A 21 31.77 -30.15 -25.12
CA GLN A 21 32.68 -29.10 -25.54
C GLN A 21 33.52 -28.69 -24.35
N THR A 22 34.75 -29.11 -24.31
CA THR A 22 35.79 -28.60 -23.42
C THR A 22 36.19 -27.20 -23.90
N CYS A 23 35.72 -26.19 -23.14
CA CYS A 23 36.23 -24.83 -23.31
C CYS A 23 37.70 -24.78 -22.84
N GLN A 24 38.59 -24.74 -23.80
CA GLN A 24 40.01 -24.41 -23.55
C GLN A 24 40.10 -22.92 -23.22
N PHE A 25 40.37 -22.61 -21.98
CA PHE A 25 40.62 -21.27 -21.47
C PHE A 25 42.05 -20.86 -21.87
N THR A 26 42.19 -20.21 -22.99
CA THR A 26 43.45 -19.58 -23.39
C THR A 26 43.69 -18.37 -22.50
N ARG A 27 44.71 -18.47 -21.65
CA ARG A 27 45.26 -17.35 -20.87
C ARG A 27 45.93 -16.33 -21.79
N ASN A 28 45.18 -15.34 -22.26
CA ASN A 28 45.77 -14.13 -22.80
C ASN A 28 45.98 -13.13 -21.65
N ALA A 29 47.21 -13.12 -21.16
CA ALA A 29 47.69 -12.06 -20.28
C ALA A 29 47.97 -10.82 -21.14
N THR A 30 46.96 -10.01 -21.37
CA THR A 30 47.12 -8.68 -21.92
C THR A 30 47.45 -7.70 -20.80
N ARG A 31 48.66 -7.25 -20.83
CA ARG A 31 49.29 -6.19 -20.07
C ARG A 31 48.39 -4.94 -20.08
N TRP A 32 47.69 -4.67 -18.95
CA TRP A 32 46.97 -3.44 -18.76
C TRP A 32 47.96 -2.30 -18.50
N SER A 33 48.15 -1.49 -19.53
CA SER A 33 48.79 -0.20 -19.35
C SER A 33 47.84 0.72 -18.60
N SER A 34 48.32 1.23 -17.47
CA SER A 34 47.67 2.28 -16.69
C SER A 34 47.55 3.57 -17.50
N GLN A 35 46.43 3.73 -18.22
CA GLN A 35 46.01 5.03 -18.67
C GLN A 35 45.18 5.66 -17.56
N GLN A 36 45.76 6.69 -16.96
CA GLN A 36 45.08 7.62 -16.07
C GLN A 36 43.96 8.29 -16.85
N LEU A 37 42.73 7.84 -16.64
CA LEU A 37 41.54 8.59 -17.05
C LEU A 37 41.20 9.59 -15.92
N SER A 38 41.85 10.76 -16.05
CA SER A 38 41.41 11.98 -15.39
C SER A 38 40.03 12.36 -15.94
N GLY A 39 39.07 12.54 -15.06
CA GLY A 39 37.78 13.17 -15.38
C GLY A 39 36.58 12.27 -15.43
N THR A 40 36.32 11.46 -14.36
CA THR A 40 34.96 11.04 -14.04
C THR A 40 34.26 12.24 -13.44
N SER A 41 33.56 13.00 -14.29
CA SER A 41 32.53 13.92 -13.87
C SER A 41 31.50 13.06 -13.11
N ILE A 42 31.61 13.05 -11.78
CA ILE A 42 30.57 12.57 -10.92
C ILE A 42 29.40 13.51 -11.20
N ARG A 43 28.44 13.08 -12.03
CA ARG A 43 27.13 13.71 -12.05
C ARG A 43 26.65 13.68 -10.61
N ALA A 44 26.81 14.80 -9.93
CA ALA A 44 26.07 15.08 -8.73
C ALA A 44 24.60 14.96 -9.13
N TYR A 45 23.96 13.84 -8.77
CA TYR A 45 22.52 13.77 -8.71
C TYR A 45 22.15 14.87 -7.74
N SER A 46 21.68 16.00 -8.28
CA SER A 46 20.94 16.95 -7.48
C SER A 46 19.85 16.14 -6.83
N SER A 47 20.01 15.86 -5.54
CA SER A 47 18.90 15.50 -4.70
C SER A 47 18.01 16.74 -4.67
N ASP A 48 17.15 16.89 -5.70
CA ASP A 48 15.90 17.61 -5.49
C ASP A 48 15.38 17.04 -4.19
N ALA A 49 15.27 17.91 -3.20
CA ALA A 49 14.88 17.53 -1.86
C ALA A 49 13.48 16.94 -1.95
N ALA A 50 13.42 15.64 -2.20
CA ALA A 50 12.19 14.90 -2.05
C ALA A 50 11.66 15.22 -0.66
N PRO A 51 10.39 15.59 -0.49
CA PRO A 51 9.80 15.90 0.80
C PRO A 51 10.17 14.78 1.77
N ALA A 52 10.60 15.15 2.97
CA ALA A 52 11.06 14.19 3.97
C ALA A 52 10.00 13.10 4.13
N PRO A 53 10.36 11.83 3.99
CA PRO A 53 9.37 10.76 4.04
C PRO A 53 8.63 10.82 5.36
N ALA A 54 7.31 10.72 5.32
CA ALA A 54 6.44 10.69 6.47
C ALA A 54 7.01 9.79 7.58
N PRO A 55 7.04 10.21 8.85
CA PRO A 55 7.70 9.48 9.92
C PRO A 55 7.17 8.06 10.07
N LEU A 56 5.89 7.83 9.86
CA LEU A 56 5.28 6.49 9.86
C LEU A 56 5.84 5.60 8.75
N TYR A 57 6.09 6.16 7.56
CA TYR A 57 6.69 5.39 6.45
C TYR A 57 8.13 4.95 6.76
N ALA A 58 8.92 5.83 7.40
CA ALA A 58 10.26 5.48 7.86
C ALA A 58 10.23 4.35 8.91
N LYS A 59 9.26 4.40 9.84
CA LYS A 59 9.00 3.36 10.84
C LYS A 59 8.67 2.02 10.17
N LEU A 60 7.73 2.00 9.21
CA LEU A 60 7.37 0.77 8.48
C LEU A 60 8.57 0.13 7.77
N LYS A 61 9.47 0.93 7.17
CA LYS A 61 10.71 0.44 6.56
C LYS A 61 11.70 -0.14 7.60
N GLY A 62 11.75 0.46 8.78
CA GLY A 62 12.56 -0.03 9.90
C GLY A 62 12.03 -1.37 10.40
N ASP A 63 10.74 -1.44 10.65
CA ASP A 63 10.06 -2.64 11.16
C ASP A 63 10.12 -3.81 10.17
N LEU A 64 10.11 -3.52 8.86
CA LEU A 64 10.35 -4.55 7.84
C LEU A 64 11.70 -5.25 8.05
N LYS A 65 12.75 -4.49 8.35
CA LYS A 65 14.09 -5.08 8.61
C LYS A 65 14.10 -5.91 9.88
N VAL A 66 13.38 -5.46 10.92
CA VAL A 66 13.23 -6.19 12.19
C VAL A 66 12.45 -7.49 11.96
N ALA A 67 11.31 -7.43 11.30
CA ALA A 67 10.47 -8.58 10.97
C ALA A 67 11.20 -9.62 10.11
N MET A 68 12.07 -9.17 9.18
CA MET A 68 12.92 -10.09 8.41
C MET A 68 13.92 -10.85 9.28
N ARG A 69 14.50 -10.19 10.27
CA ARG A 69 15.44 -10.83 11.22
C ARG A 69 14.70 -11.78 12.16
N ALA A 70 13.50 -11.39 12.61
CA ALA A 70 12.64 -12.21 13.47
C ALA A 70 11.95 -13.36 12.74
N LYS A 71 11.96 -13.37 11.38
CA LYS A 71 11.22 -14.33 10.55
C LYS A 71 9.70 -14.34 10.81
N ASP A 72 9.15 -13.19 11.19
CA ASP A 72 7.73 -13.00 11.44
C ASP A 72 6.97 -12.93 10.10
N ALA A 73 6.41 -14.07 9.69
CA ALA A 73 5.77 -14.21 8.37
C ALA A 73 4.54 -13.29 8.18
N PRO A 74 3.54 -13.23 9.10
CA PRO A 74 2.38 -12.36 8.93
C PRO A 74 2.78 -10.88 8.86
N ARG A 75 3.69 -10.43 9.73
CA ARG A 75 4.17 -9.05 9.73
C ARG A 75 4.92 -8.70 8.44
N LEU A 76 5.72 -9.64 7.89
CA LEU A 76 6.39 -9.45 6.61
C LEU A 76 5.44 -9.30 5.43
N VAL A 77 4.37 -10.11 5.38
CA VAL A 77 3.37 -10.05 4.31
C VAL A 77 2.72 -8.68 4.31
N VAL A 78 2.24 -8.23 5.47
CA VAL A 78 1.57 -6.93 5.63
C VAL A 78 2.50 -5.78 5.24
N LEU A 79 3.71 -5.72 5.81
CA LEU A 79 4.64 -4.63 5.55
C LEU A 79 5.06 -4.54 4.09
N ARG A 80 5.30 -5.68 3.43
CA ARG A 80 5.60 -5.70 2.00
C ARG A 80 4.42 -5.23 1.16
N ALA A 81 3.20 -5.67 1.48
CA ALA A 81 2.00 -5.24 0.77
C ALA A 81 1.77 -3.73 0.89
N VAL A 82 1.88 -3.19 2.10
CA VAL A 82 1.72 -1.74 2.35
C VAL A 82 2.79 -0.92 1.63
N LEU A 83 4.07 -1.30 1.76
CA LEU A 83 5.16 -0.59 1.08
C LEU A 83 5.05 -0.67 -0.45
N ALA A 84 4.60 -1.80 -1.00
CA ALA A 84 4.32 -1.92 -2.42
C ALA A 84 3.15 -1.02 -2.84
N ALA A 85 2.09 -0.92 -2.04
CA ALA A 85 0.96 -0.03 -2.32
C ALA A 85 1.37 1.44 -2.29
N VAL A 86 2.21 1.86 -1.34
CA VAL A 86 2.78 3.22 -1.29
C VAL A 86 3.64 3.49 -2.53
N LEU A 87 4.50 2.54 -2.91
CA LEU A 87 5.33 2.66 -4.11
C LEU A 87 4.47 2.72 -5.40
N ASN A 88 3.37 1.99 -5.45
CA ASN A 88 2.45 2.07 -6.58
C ASN A 88 1.73 3.44 -6.60
N ALA A 89 1.29 3.95 -5.46
CA ALA A 89 0.68 5.27 -5.34
C ALA A 89 1.64 6.38 -5.80
N SER A 90 2.93 6.28 -5.49
CA SER A 90 3.93 7.27 -5.93
C SER A 90 4.11 7.36 -7.45
N LYS A 91 3.66 6.35 -8.20
CA LYS A 91 3.65 6.33 -9.67
C LYS A 91 2.34 6.86 -10.27
N THR A 92 1.35 7.16 -9.45
CA THR A 92 0.07 7.72 -9.85
C THR A 92 0.05 9.24 -9.66
N SER A 93 -1.02 9.89 -10.08
CA SER A 93 -1.22 11.33 -9.88
C SER A 93 -1.49 11.74 -8.43
N GLN A 94 -1.64 10.77 -7.52
CA GLN A 94 -1.92 11.02 -6.10
C GLN A 94 -0.93 10.26 -5.22
N PRO A 95 0.31 10.76 -5.06
CA PRO A 95 1.29 10.16 -4.18
C PRO A 95 0.84 10.26 -2.71
N ILE A 96 1.25 9.28 -1.90
CA ILE A 96 1.02 9.29 -0.45
C ILE A 96 2.19 10.02 0.20
N GLU A 97 1.94 11.24 0.68
CA GLU A 97 2.95 12.12 1.27
C GLU A 97 2.77 12.29 2.77
N THR A 98 1.53 12.15 3.28
CA THR A 98 1.20 12.39 4.69
C THR A 98 0.93 11.09 5.45
N ASP A 99 1.18 11.12 6.77
CA ASP A 99 0.87 9.99 7.65
C ASP A 99 -0.64 9.67 7.68
N ALA A 100 -1.52 10.68 7.58
CA ALA A 100 -2.96 10.49 7.52
C ALA A 100 -3.37 9.67 6.27
N GLN A 101 -2.78 9.98 5.09
CA GLN A 101 -3.03 9.22 3.88
C GLN A 101 -2.50 7.77 3.99
N LEU A 102 -1.38 7.59 4.68
CA LEU A 102 -0.82 6.27 4.93
C LEU A 102 -1.71 5.46 5.88
N VAL A 103 -2.26 6.07 6.93
CA VAL A 103 -3.23 5.44 7.84
C VAL A 103 -4.53 5.07 7.09
N ALA A 104 -5.02 5.96 6.22
CA ALA A 104 -6.17 5.65 5.37
C ALA A 104 -5.92 4.42 4.46
N LEU A 105 -4.69 4.30 3.91
CA LEU A 105 -4.28 3.11 3.17
C LEU A 105 -4.27 1.85 4.04
N LEU A 106 -3.71 1.93 5.26
CA LEU A 106 -3.68 0.82 6.21
C LEU A 106 -5.10 0.34 6.56
N ARG A 107 -6.03 1.26 6.84
CA ARG A 107 -7.44 0.92 7.10
C ARG A 107 -8.13 0.31 5.89
N LYS A 108 -7.88 0.85 4.70
CA LYS A 108 -8.41 0.26 3.46
C LYS A 108 -7.92 -1.18 3.27
N THR A 109 -6.65 -1.45 3.55
CA THR A 109 -6.08 -2.79 3.47
C THR A 109 -6.70 -3.70 4.54
N ALA A 110 -6.87 -3.21 5.78
CA ALA A 110 -7.51 -3.98 6.86
C ALA A 110 -8.95 -4.38 6.52
N ARG A 111 -9.73 -3.47 5.92
CA ARG A 111 -11.10 -3.81 5.45
C ARG A 111 -11.10 -4.85 4.35
N ALA A 112 -10.19 -4.73 3.39
CA ALA A 112 -10.07 -5.74 2.33
C ALA A 112 -9.70 -7.14 2.89
N SER A 113 -8.81 -7.19 3.89
CA SER A 113 -8.51 -8.44 4.62
C SER A 113 -9.70 -8.94 5.43
N GLN A 114 -10.50 -8.05 6.02
CA GLN A 114 -11.73 -8.42 6.73
C GLN A 114 -12.77 -9.04 5.79
N GLU A 115 -13.00 -8.41 4.63
CA GLU A 115 -13.89 -8.94 3.60
C GLU A 115 -13.41 -10.29 3.08
N ALA A 116 -12.10 -10.46 2.89
CA ALA A 116 -11.51 -11.74 2.51
C ALA A 116 -11.70 -12.81 3.60
N ALA A 117 -11.50 -12.46 4.88
CA ALA A 117 -11.73 -13.36 5.99
C ALA A 117 -13.19 -13.83 6.06
N ASP A 118 -14.15 -12.94 5.80
CA ASP A 118 -15.58 -13.28 5.76
C ASP A 118 -15.92 -14.22 4.61
N GLN A 119 -15.31 -14.00 3.42
CA GLN A 119 -15.45 -14.90 2.27
C GLN A 119 -14.86 -16.28 2.57
N PHE A 120 -13.67 -16.34 3.20
CA PHE A 120 -13.06 -17.61 3.59
C PHE A 120 -13.87 -18.34 4.67
N ARG A 121 -14.49 -17.59 5.58
CA ARG A 121 -15.39 -18.14 6.60
C ARG A 121 -16.64 -18.75 5.98
N ALA A 122 -17.24 -18.07 5.00
CA ALA A 122 -18.37 -18.58 4.23
C ALA A 122 -17.99 -19.83 3.38
N ALA A 123 -16.74 -19.91 2.91
CA ALA A 123 -16.21 -21.06 2.18
C ALA A 123 -15.72 -22.21 3.08
N GLY A 124 -15.82 -22.08 4.42
CA GLY A 124 -15.36 -23.11 5.37
C GLY A 124 -13.83 -23.27 5.46
N ARG A 125 -13.04 -22.26 5.03
CA ARG A 125 -11.58 -22.29 5.00
C ARG A 125 -10.97 -21.62 6.22
N GLY A 126 -11.10 -22.27 7.41
CA GLY A 126 -10.58 -21.74 8.68
C GLY A 126 -9.08 -21.43 8.67
N ASP A 127 -8.29 -22.22 7.96
CA ASP A 127 -6.84 -22.04 7.77
C ASP A 127 -6.47 -20.67 7.14
N LEU A 128 -7.32 -20.17 6.25
CA LEU A 128 -7.13 -18.87 5.62
C LEU A 128 -7.68 -17.74 6.49
N VAL A 129 -8.77 -17.97 7.21
CA VAL A 129 -9.33 -16.99 8.16
C VAL A 129 -8.29 -16.60 9.21
N GLU A 130 -7.63 -17.57 9.85
CA GLU A 130 -6.60 -17.30 10.86
C GLU A 130 -5.44 -16.44 10.30
N LYS A 131 -5.06 -16.67 9.04
CA LYS A 131 -4.01 -15.88 8.37
C LYS A 131 -4.45 -14.44 8.16
N GLU A 132 -5.66 -14.22 7.63
CA GLU A 132 -6.19 -12.87 7.45
C GLU A 132 -6.38 -12.15 8.78
N GLU A 133 -6.91 -12.82 9.81
CA GLU A 133 -7.05 -12.24 11.15
C GLU A 133 -5.70 -11.84 11.75
N SER A 134 -4.65 -12.63 11.53
CA SER A 134 -3.30 -12.26 11.98
C SER A 134 -2.77 -11.02 11.25
N GLN A 135 -3.07 -10.85 9.96
CA GLN A 135 -2.71 -9.66 9.19
C GLN A 135 -3.49 -8.43 9.64
N ILE A 136 -4.79 -8.58 9.91
CA ILE A 136 -5.65 -7.50 10.42
C ILE A 136 -5.10 -6.96 11.75
N ARG A 137 -4.75 -7.83 12.69
CA ARG A 137 -4.15 -7.42 13.98
C ARG A 137 -2.89 -6.60 13.80
N VAL A 138 -2.02 -6.99 12.87
CA VAL A 138 -0.79 -6.23 12.57
C VAL A 138 -1.14 -4.86 11.98
N LEU A 139 -2.11 -4.77 11.06
CA LEU A 139 -2.55 -3.51 10.47
C LEU A 139 -3.15 -2.57 11.53
N GLU A 140 -3.98 -3.09 12.43
CA GLU A 140 -4.58 -2.33 13.53
C GLU A 140 -3.52 -1.82 14.52
N GLU A 141 -2.49 -2.62 14.82
CA GLU A 141 -1.34 -2.19 15.63
C GLU A 141 -0.65 -0.96 15.03
N TYR A 142 -0.44 -0.95 13.71
CA TYR A 142 0.16 0.21 13.04
C TYR A 142 -0.76 1.42 12.99
N VAL A 143 -2.06 1.24 12.81
CA VAL A 143 -3.05 2.32 12.85
C VAL A 143 -3.08 2.94 14.25
N ALA A 144 -3.18 2.14 15.31
CA ALA A 144 -3.16 2.62 16.69
C ALA A 144 -1.84 3.32 17.05
N GLY A 145 -0.70 2.78 16.56
CA GLY A 145 0.64 3.34 16.80
C GLY A 145 1.02 4.53 15.91
N SER A 146 0.14 4.99 15.03
CA SER A 146 0.40 6.11 14.11
C SER A 146 0.29 7.49 14.77
N GLY A 147 -0.46 7.59 15.87
CA GLY A 147 -0.77 8.88 16.52
C GLY A 147 -1.75 9.77 15.74
N VAL A 148 -2.24 9.32 14.59
CA VAL A 148 -3.23 10.05 13.81
C VAL A 148 -4.60 9.88 14.48
N GLN A 149 -5.24 11.01 14.81
CA GLN A 149 -6.55 11.00 15.45
C GLN A 149 -7.61 10.54 14.44
N SER A 150 -8.37 9.52 14.82
CA SER A 150 -9.62 9.17 14.14
C SER A 150 -10.71 10.10 14.65
N VAL A 151 -11.51 10.62 13.73
CA VAL A 151 -12.65 11.49 14.06
C VAL A 151 -13.92 10.64 14.09
N ASP A 152 -14.64 10.70 15.19
CA ASP A 152 -15.93 10.02 15.35
C ASP A 152 -17.03 10.69 14.50
N GLU A 153 -18.10 9.93 14.17
CA GLU A 153 -19.24 10.48 13.41
C GLU A 153 -19.92 11.67 14.13
N ALA A 154 -19.92 11.67 15.45
CA ALA A 154 -20.47 12.78 16.25
C ALA A 154 -19.62 14.05 16.07
N GLU A 155 -18.31 13.94 16.25
CA GLU A 155 -17.38 15.05 16.02
C GLU A 155 -17.41 15.55 14.57
N LEU A 156 -17.60 14.65 13.61
CA LEU A 156 -17.77 15.04 12.21
C LEU A 156 -19.03 15.85 11.98
N LYS A 157 -20.17 15.47 12.60
CA LYS A 157 -21.41 16.23 12.52
C LYS A 157 -21.25 17.63 13.10
N ASP A 158 -20.59 17.75 14.25
CA ASP A 158 -20.32 19.05 14.90
C ASP A 158 -19.41 19.92 14.02
N MET A 159 -18.36 19.34 13.44
CA MET A 159 -17.48 20.07 12.53
C MET A 159 -18.20 20.54 11.25
N VAL A 160 -19.08 19.70 10.69
CA VAL A 160 -19.89 20.07 9.52
C VAL A 160 -20.83 21.21 9.85
N GLN A 161 -21.50 21.16 11.01
CA GLN A 161 -22.41 22.24 11.45
C GLN A 161 -21.67 23.56 11.70
N ALA A 162 -20.46 23.46 12.32
CA ALA A 162 -19.62 24.63 12.54
C ALA A 162 -19.19 25.29 11.21
N VAL A 163 -18.77 24.49 10.23
CA VAL A 163 -18.41 25.01 8.89
C VAL A 163 -19.61 25.57 8.15
N GLN A 164 -20.80 24.97 8.30
CA GLN A 164 -22.02 25.55 7.73
C GLN A 164 -22.38 26.90 8.35
N SER A 165 -22.23 27.04 9.68
CA SER A 165 -22.47 28.33 10.36
C SER A 165 -21.47 29.38 9.94
N GLU A 166 -20.21 29.04 9.73
CA GLU A 166 -19.18 29.95 9.21
C GLU A 166 -19.50 30.43 7.79
N LEU A 167 -19.89 29.50 6.88
CA LEU A 167 -20.27 29.85 5.50
C LEU A 167 -21.51 30.76 5.48
N ALA A 168 -22.49 30.48 6.33
CA ALA A 168 -23.67 31.32 6.46
C ALA A 168 -23.33 32.74 6.98
N ALA A 169 -22.38 32.87 7.91
CA ALA A 169 -21.89 34.16 8.39
C ALA A 169 -21.11 34.93 7.31
N GLU A 170 -20.41 34.23 6.42
CA GLU A 170 -19.71 34.79 5.26
C GLU A 170 -20.66 35.15 4.09
N GLY A 171 -21.94 34.86 4.22
CA GLY A 171 -22.95 35.11 3.16
C GLY A 171 -22.81 34.22 1.94
N VAL A 172 -22.09 33.11 2.06
CA VAL A 172 -21.90 32.13 1.00
C VAL A 172 -22.91 31.01 1.16
N ASP A 173 -23.59 30.65 0.08
CA ASP A 173 -24.49 29.50 0.09
C ASP A 173 -23.73 28.25 0.54
N ALA A 174 -24.16 27.64 1.64
CA ALA A 174 -23.57 26.41 2.18
C ALA A 174 -23.84 25.20 1.29
N LYS A 175 -23.38 25.25 0.03
CA LYS A 175 -23.49 24.14 -0.90
C LYS A 175 -22.53 23.00 -0.48
N MET A 176 -22.93 21.76 -0.76
CA MET A 176 -22.14 20.57 -0.43
C MET A 176 -20.66 20.68 -0.86
N GLY A 177 -20.40 21.25 -2.04
CA GLY A 177 -19.05 21.42 -2.56
C GLY A 177 -18.18 22.39 -1.75
N GLU A 178 -18.76 23.53 -1.30
CA GLU A 178 -18.03 24.50 -0.48
C GLU A 178 -17.78 23.98 0.92
N VAL A 179 -18.73 23.27 1.53
CA VAL A 179 -18.55 22.61 2.83
C VAL A 179 -17.44 21.55 2.73
N MET A 180 -17.47 20.71 1.71
CA MET A 180 -16.44 19.71 1.47
C MET A 180 -15.06 20.33 1.24
N LYS A 181 -14.99 21.44 0.51
CA LYS A 181 -13.75 22.17 0.25
C LYS A 181 -13.15 22.75 1.53
N LYS A 182 -13.96 23.39 2.40
CA LYS A 182 -13.51 23.92 3.69
C LYS A 182 -13.12 22.81 4.68
N LEU A 183 -13.73 21.64 4.62
CA LEU A 183 -13.39 20.50 5.48
C LEU A 183 -12.12 19.78 5.06
N LEU A 184 -12.00 19.44 3.77
CA LEU A 184 -10.94 18.59 3.21
C LEU A 184 -9.83 19.36 2.49
N GLY A 185 -9.99 20.68 2.33
CA GLY A 185 -8.99 21.53 1.70
C GLY A 185 -7.71 21.67 2.54
N PRO A 186 -6.61 22.15 1.96
CA PRO A 186 -5.39 22.43 2.70
C PRO A 186 -5.67 23.48 3.80
N GLY A 187 -5.33 23.14 5.04
CA GLY A 187 -5.69 23.95 6.22
C GLY A 187 -7.14 23.80 6.70
N GLY A 188 -7.90 22.84 6.14
CA GLY A 188 -9.24 22.52 6.60
C GLY A 188 -9.26 21.84 7.97
N ARG A 189 -10.43 21.76 8.60
CA ARG A 189 -10.57 21.18 9.95
C ARG A 189 -10.27 19.69 10.05
N LEU A 190 -10.28 18.99 8.90
CA LEU A 190 -9.96 17.57 8.77
C LEU A 190 -8.55 17.34 8.22
N ASP A 191 -7.78 18.40 7.99
CA ASP A 191 -6.41 18.26 7.51
C ASP A 191 -5.53 17.57 8.56
N GLY A 192 -4.80 16.53 8.14
CA GLY A 192 -3.98 15.71 9.06
C GLY A 192 -4.75 14.70 9.92
N LYS A 193 -6.08 14.66 9.85
CA LYS A 193 -6.91 13.64 10.52
C LYS A 193 -7.25 12.51 9.55
N ASP A 194 -7.40 11.31 10.11
CA ASP A 194 -7.79 10.16 9.30
C ASP A 194 -9.31 10.06 9.21
N VAL A 195 -9.84 10.52 8.07
CA VAL A 195 -11.29 10.48 7.79
C VAL A 195 -11.53 10.02 6.36
N GLU A 196 -12.48 9.11 6.19
CA GLU A 196 -12.89 8.68 4.86
C GLU A 196 -13.75 9.73 4.17
N LYS A 197 -13.34 10.14 2.98
CA LYS A 197 -14.10 11.09 2.15
C LYS A 197 -15.55 10.65 1.90
N THR A 198 -15.78 9.34 1.81
CA THR A 198 -17.13 8.76 1.62
C THR A 198 -18.01 8.97 2.85
N VAL A 199 -17.48 8.79 4.05
CA VAL A 199 -18.19 9.03 5.30
C VAL A 199 -18.49 10.51 5.48
N VAL A 200 -17.50 11.39 5.21
CA VAL A 200 -17.70 12.84 5.25
C VAL A 200 -18.81 13.26 4.29
N ALA A 201 -18.79 12.79 3.03
CA ALA A 201 -19.82 13.12 2.05
C ALA A 201 -21.22 12.66 2.47
N ARG A 202 -21.32 11.47 3.09
CA ARG A 202 -22.58 10.96 3.64
C ARG A 202 -23.11 11.86 4.76
N ILE A 203 -22.26 12.21 5.73
CA ILE A 203 -22.63 13.04 6.88
C ILE A 203 -23.00 14.47 6.42
N VAL A 204 -22.22 15.07 5.51
CA VAL A 204 -22.54 16.39 4.96
C VAL A 204 -23.92 16.36 4.28
N LYS A 205 -24.22 15.32 3.49
CA LYS A 205 -25.53 15.15 2.85
C LYS A 205 -26.65 14.99 3.88
N GLU A 206 -26.43 14.19 4.94
CA GLU A 206 -27.38 13.98 6.03
C GLU A 206 -27.69 15.29 6.76
N VAL A 207 -26.66 16.03 7.17
CA VAL A 207 -26.82 17.31 7.89
C VAL A 207 -27.48 18.36 7.03
N MET A 208 -27.19 18.39 5.72
CA MET A 208 -27.85 19.30 4.77
C MET A 208 -29.33 18.95 4.54
N SER A 209 -29.67 17.65 4.51
CA SER A 209 -31.06 17.21 4.33
C SER A 209 -31.92 17.44 5.59
N THR A 210 -31.30 17.46 6.77
CA THR A 210 -32.03 17.71 8.03
C THR A 210 -32.38 19.20 8.22
N LYS A 211 -31.72 20.11 7.49
CA LYS A 211 -31.86 21.55 7.59
C LYS A 211 -32.75 22.17 6.48
N ALA A 212 -33.13 21.34 5.47
CA ALA A 212 -34.04 21.70 4.39
C ALA A 212 -35.48 21.37 4.77
#